data_62fd73825eb6bba191f272b5a4197c78
#
_entry.id   62fd73825eb6bba191f272b5a4197c78
#
_cell.length_a   1.000
_cell.length_b   1.000
_cell.length_c   1.000
_cell.angle_alpha   90.00
_cell.angle_beta   90.00
_cell.angle_gamma   90.00
#
_symmetry.space_group_name_H-M   'P 1'
#
loop_
_entity.id
_entity.type
_entity.pdbx_description
1 polymer ?
#
loop_
_entity_poly.entity_id
_entity_poly.type
_entity_poly.pdbx_seq_one_letter_code
_entity_poly.pdbx_strand_id
1 'polypeptide(L)'
;MRIEEDLKLGFKDVLIRPKRSTLKSRSDVELERQFTFLHAGGNWSGVPIIAANMDTVGTFSMAEVLASFDVLTAVHKHYSVEQWFQFVQRTPASVLRHVMVSTGTSEADFIKLKQILALSPELKFICIDVANGYSEHFVTFLQKAREACPDKVICAGNVVTGEMVEELILSGADIVKVGIGPGSVCTTRVKTGVGYPQLSAVIECADAAHGLGGQIVSDGGCAMPGDVAKAFGGGADFVMLGGMLAGHDECEGTIVEENGEKMMLFYGMSSASAMERHVGGVAEYRAAEGKTVKLPLRGPVDNTVRDILGGLRSACTYVGASRLKELTKRTTFIRVAEQENRIFNG
;
A
#
# COMPACT_ATOMS: atom_id res chain seq x y z
N MET A 1 -2.93 -2.46 33.41
CA MET A 1 -1.97 -1.79 32.51
C MET A 1 -0.92 -2.81 32.16
N ARG A 2 -0.67 -3.06 30.85
CA ARG A 2 0.32 -4.06 30.40
C ARG A 2 1.30 -3.35 29.46
N ILE A 3 2.57 -3.67 29.59
CA ILE A 3 3.65 -3.25 28.69
C ILE A 3 4.18 -4.51 28.03
N GLU A 4 4.26 -4.54 26.69
CA GLU A 4 4.96 -5.59 25.97
C GLU A 4 6.45 -5.24 25.96
N GLU A 5 7.29 -6.14 26.46
CA GLU A 5 8.72 -5.91 26.63
C GLU A 5 9.51 -6.17 25.36
N ASP A 6 8.94 -6.89 24.39
CA ASP A 6 9.59 -7.19 23.12
C ASP A 6 9.83 -5.93 22.31
N LEU A 7 11.08 -5.75 21.87
CA LEU A 7 11.46 -4.61 21.07
C LEU A 7 10.81 -4.70 19.68
N LYS A 8 9.92 -3.77 19.37
CA LYS A 8 9.28 -3.66 18.06
C LYS A 8 10.13 -2.79 17.13
N LEU A 9 10.31 -3.25 15.88
CA LEU A 9 11.25 -2.69 14.92
C LEU A 9 10.52 -2.13 13.68
N GLY A 10 10.99 -0.99 13.19
CA GLY A 10 10.66 -0.45 11.87
C GLY A 10 11.70 -0.87 10.83
N PHE A 11 11.49 -0.50 9.56
CA PHE A 11 12.45 -0.83 8.50
C PHE A 11 13.82 -0.18 8.69
N LYS A 12 13.89 1.00 9.32
CA LYS A 12 15.14 1.70 9.63
C LYS A 12 16.01 1.00 10.66
N ASP A 13 15.45 0.08 11.44
CA ASP A 13 16.13 -0.55 12.57
C ASP A 13 16.86 -1.84 12.19
N VAL A 14 16.73 -2.26 10.92
CA VAL A 14 17.33 -3.50 10.43
C VAL A 14 17.93 -3.38 9.03
N LEU A 15 18.85 -4.29 8.72
CA LEU A 15 19.32 -4.60 7.36
C LEU A 15 19.10 -6.08 7.07
N ILE A 16 18.98 -6.42 5.78
CA ILE A 16 18.97 -7.81 5.32
C ILE A 16 20.43 -8.30 5.26
N ARG A 17 20.74 -9.38 5.98
CA ARG A 17 22.08 -9.98 5.97
C ARG A 17 22.33 -10.71 4.65
N PRO A 18 23.41 -10.40 3.92
CA PRO A 18 23.78 -11.13 2.71
C PRO A 18 24.01 -12.62 3.00
N LYS A 19 23.68 -13.45 2.03
CA LYS A 19 23.90 -14.91 2.07
C LYS A 19 24.57 -15.37 0.78
N ARG A 20 25.16 -16.57 0.81
CA ARG A 20 25.70 -17.18 -0.40
C ARG A 20 24.61 -17.32 -1.45
N SER A 21 24.90 -16.87 -2.66
CA SER A 21 24.00 -16.90 -3.82
C SER A 21 24.65 -17.67 -4.96
N THR A 22 23.84 -18.39 -5.72
CA THR A 22 24.24 -19.07 -6.97
C THR A 22 23.77 -18.29 -8.20
N LEU A 23 23.02 -17.19 -8.01
CA LEU A 23 22.54 -16.36 -9.10
C LEU A 23 23.69 -15.58 -9.73
N LYS A 24 23.75 -15.57 -11.04
CA LYS A 24 24.80 -14.91 -11.82
C LYS A 24 24.44 -13.48 -12.19
N SER A 25 23.15 -13.21 -12.36
CA SER A 25 22.65 -11.91 -12.79
C SER A 25 21.38 -11.53 -12.02
N ARG A 26 21.14 -10.22 -11.90
CA ARG A 26 19.85 -9.67 -11.41
C ARG A 26 18.70 -9.95 -12.38
N SER A 27 18.99 -10.19 -13.66
CA SER A 27 18.02 -10.61 -14.67
C SER A 27 17.45 -12.00 -14.42
N ASP A 28 18.16 -12.84 -13.62
CA ASP A 28 17.72 -14.18 -13.26
C ASP A 28 16.60 -14.18 -12.21
N VAL A 29 16.24 -13.00 -11.68
CA VAL A 29 15.24 -12.86 -10.61
C VAL A 29 13.87 -12.56 -11.21
N GLU A 30 12.90 -13.41 -10.88
CA GLU A 30 11.49 -13.24 -11.19
C GLU A 30 10.81 -12.45 -10.06
N LEU A 31 10.22 -11.27 -10.38
CA LEU A 31 9.48 -10.45 -9.42
C LEU A 31 7.97 -10.70 -9.46
N GLU A 32 7.46 -11.22 -10.57
CA GLU A 32 6.06 -11.57 -10.70
C GLU A 32 5.69 -12.69 -9.72
N ARG A 33 4.52 -12.57 -9.11
CA ARG A 33 3.94 -13.59 -8.22
C ARG A 33 2.54 -13.95 -8.68
N GLN A 34 2.18 -15.20 -8.50
CA GLN A 34 0.81 -15.67 -8.68
C GLN A 34 0.15 -15.80 -7.31
N PHE A 35 -1.08 -15.31 -7.21
CA PHE A 35 -1.92 -15.38 -6.01
C PHE A 35 -3.24 -16.09 -6.34
N THR A 36 -3.69 -16.87 -5.38
CA THR A 36 -5.06 -17.39 -5.29
C THR A 36 -5.68 -16.81 -4.04
N PHE A 37 -6.87 -16.26 -4.14
CA PHE A 37 -7.52 -15.55 -3.05
C PHE A 37 -8.51 -16.44 -2.33
N LEU A 38 -8.54 -16.34 -1.00
CA LEU A 38 -9.28 -17.25 -0.13
C LEU A 38 -10.79 -17.23 -0.40
N HIS A 39 -11.38 -16.04 -0.45
CA HIS A 39 -12.82 -15.87 -0.59
C HIS A 39 -13.24 -15.63 -2.04
N ALA A 40 -12.52 -14.84 -2.78
CA ALA A 40 -12.84 -14.55 -4.18
C ALA A 40 -12.61 -15.74 -5.11
N GLY A 41 -11.77 -16.70 -4.72
CA GLY A 41 -11.48 -17.91 -5.50
C GLY A 41 -10.78 -17.67 -6.85
N GLY A 42 -10.48 -16.41 -7.17
CA GLY A 42 -9.81 -16.02 -8.41
C GLY A 42 -8.29 -16.03 -8.30
N ASN A 43 -7.63 -16.01 -9.45
CA ASN A 43 -6.17 -15.87 -9.55
C ASN A 43 -5.80 -14.50 -10.10
N TRP A 44 -4.68 -13.97 -9.63
CA TRP A 44 -4.03 -12.79 -10.19
C TRP A 44 -2.52 -13.03 -10.28
N SER A 45 -1.90 -12.49 -11.32
CA SER A 45 -0.46 -12.53 -11.53
C SER A 45 0.06 -11.12 -11.80
N GLY A 46 1.18 -10.78 -11.21
CA GLY A 46 1.84 -9.49 -11.38
C GLY A 46 2.90 -9.23 -10.32
N VAL A 47 3.47 -8.05 -10.35
CA VAL A 47 4.42 -7.57 -9.34
C VAL A 47 3.61 -7.04 -8.15
N PRO A 48 3.75 -7.61 -6.94
CA PRO A 48 2.84 -7.33 -5.83
C PRO A 48 3.17 -6.00 -5.11
N ILE A 49 3.25 -4.94 -5.89
CA ILE A 49 3.34 -3.56 -5.43
C ILE A 49 2.02 -2.87 -5.76
N ILE A 50 1.57 -1.98 -4.88
CA ILE A 50 0.30 -1.25 -5.02
C ILE A 50 0.58 0.24 -4.84
N ALA A 51 0.19 1.09 -5.80
CA ALA A 51 0.14 2.53 -5.56
C ALA A 51 -0.99 2.85 -4.57
N ALA A 52 -0.69 3.65 -3.55
CA ALA A 52 -1.61 3.94 -2.46
C ALA A 52 -2.84 4.72 -2.92
N ASN A 53 -3.97 4.45 -2.30
CA ASN A 53 -5.28 5.07 -2.55
C ASN A 53 -5.40 6.53 -2.05
N MET A 54 -4.34 7.30 -2.23
CA MET A 54 -4.28 8.73 -1.94
C MET A 54 -4.72 9.52 -3.16
N ASP A 55 -5.48 10.60 -2.98
CA ASP A 55 -6.00 11.43 -4.08
C ASP A 55 -4.91 12.11 -4.93
N THR A 56 -3.68 12.14 -4.42
CA THR A 56 -2.50 12.65 -5.12
C THR A 56 -1.67 11.54 -5.81
N VAL A 57 -1.92 10.26 -5.54
CA VAL A 57 -1.08 9.13 -6.01
C VAL A 57 -1.91 8.06 -6.73
N GLY A 58 -3.03 7.64 -6.16
CA GLY A 58 -3.88 6.58 -6.71
C GLY A 58 -4.82 7.12 -7.79
N THR A 59 -4.27 7.61 -8.89
CA THR A 59 -4.97 8.27 -9.99
C THR A 59 -5.21 7.31 -11.17
N PHE A 60 -6.07 7.68 -12.10
CA PHE A 60 -6.27 6.93 -13.34
C PHE A 60 -4.99 6.93 -14.21
N SER A 61 -4.29 8.06 -14.28
CA SER A 61 -3.03 8.17 -15.03
C SER A 61 -1.95 7.26 -14.44
N MET A 62 -1.83 7.23 -13.11
CA MET A 62 -0.91 6.31 -12.42
C MET A 62 -1.26 4.84 -12.73
N ALA A 63 -2.54 4.48 -12.76
CA ALA A 63 -2.99 3.12 -13.07
C ALA A 63 -2.62 2.71 -14.49
N GLU A 64 -2.76 3.60 -15.48
CA GLU A 64 -2.40 3.34 -16.87
C GLU A 64 -0.90 3.03 -17.02
N VAL A 65 -0.03 3.78 -16.36
CA VAL A 65 1.43 3.56 -16.44
C VAL A 65 1.85 2.33 -15.63
N LEU A 66 1.40 2.20 -14.38
CA LEU A 66 1.82 1.11 -13.50
C LEU A 66 1.38 -0.28 -14.02
N ALA A 67 0.26 -0.37 -14.72
CA ALA A 67 -0.17 -1.61 -15.35
C ALA A 67 0.82 -2.13 -16.40
N SER A 68 1.63 -1.27 -17.02
CA SER A 68 2.68 -1.69 -17.96
C SER A 68 3.86 -2.39 -17.27
N PHE A 69 3.95 -2.29 -15.95
CA PHE A 69 4.91 -2.97 -15.08
C PHE A 69 4.26 -4.10 -14.27
N ASP A 70 3.02 -4.49 -14.61
CA ASP A 70 2.21 -5.48 -13.88
C ASP A 70 2.02 -5.12 -12.38
N VAL A 71 1.98 -3.82 -12.06
CA VAL A 71 1.83 -3.25 -10.73
C VAL A 71 0.40 -2.76 -10.52
N LEU A 72 -0.17 -3.00 -9.33
CA LEU A 72 -1.52 -2.58 -8.96
C LEU A 72 -1.58 -1.09 -8.60
N THR A 73 -2.73 -0.47 -8.87
CA THR A 73 -3.05 0.87 -8.37
C THR A 73 -4.37 0.83 -7.61
N ALA A 74 -4.35 1.20 -6.33
CA ALA A 74 -5.55 1.47 -5.58
C ALA A 74 -6.04 2.89 -5.93
N VAL A 75 -6.96 2.98 -6.87
CA VAL A 75 -7.52 4.27 -7.33
C VAL A 75 -8.37 4.86 -6.22
N HIS A 76 -8.11 6.12 -5.88
CA HIS A 76 -8.75 6.79 -4.74
C HIS A 76 -10.27 6.94 -4.89
N LYS A 77 -10.97 6.99 -3.77
CA LYS A 77 -12.45 7.01 -3.72
C LYS A 77 -13.14 8.30 -4.19
N HIS A 78 -12.37 9.36 -4.48
CA HIS A 78 -12.96 10.69 -4.75
C HIS A 78 -13.42 10.90 -6.19
N TYR A 79 -12.98 10.08 -7.15
CA TYR A 79 -13.54 10.13 -8.51
C TYR A 79 -15.02 9.78 -8.52
N SER A 80 -15.82 10.49 -9.32
CA SER A 80 -17.24 10.22 -9.51
C SER A 80 -17.48 8.94 -10.34
N VAL A 81 -18.71 8.41 -10.32
CA VAL A 81 -19.10 7.27 -11.17
C VAL A 81 -18.95 7.63 -12.64
N GLU A 82 -19.24 8.88 -13.02
CA GLU A 82 -19.07 9.36 -14.40
C GLU A 82 -17.60 9.36 -14.83
N GLN A 83 -16.68 9.81 -13.97
CA GLN A 83 -15.25 9.75 -14.27
C GLN A 83 -14.75 8.30 -14.40
N TRP A 84 -15.24 7.39 -13.56
CA TRP A 84 -14.99 5.96 -13.69
C TRP A 84 -15.53 5.38 -14.99
N PHE A 85 -16.74 5.76 -15.38
CA PHE A 85 -17.33 5.34 -16.66
C PHE A 85 -16.45 5.75 -17.85
N GLN A 86 -16.03 7.02 -17.90
CA GLN A 86 -15.14 7.53 -18.94
C GLN A 86 -13.79 6.81 -18.96
N PHE A 87 -13.22 6.54 -17.77
CA PHE A 87 -11.99 5.77 -17.65
C PHE A 87 -12.12 4.35 -18.17
N VAL A 88 -13.14 3.62 -17.73
CA VAL A 88 -13.37 2.23 -18.15
C VAL A 88 -13.62 2.11 -19.65
N GLN A 89 -14.37 3.06 -20.26
CA GLN A 89 -14.66 3.04 -21.70
C GLN A 89 -13.43 3.16 -22.59
N ARG A 90 -12.41 3.90 -22.17
CA ARG A 90 -11.19 4.12 -22.94
C ARG A 90 -10.03 3.17 -22.58
N THR A 91 -10.15 2.46 -21.47
CA THR A 91 -9.02 1.73 -20.88
C THR A 91 -9.08 0.24 -21.23
N PRO A 92 -7.98 -0.35 -21.74
CA PRO A 92 -7.93 -1.77 -22.06
C PRO A 92 -8.15 -2.66 -20.83
N ALA A 93 -8.73 -3.83 -21.01
CA ALA A 93 -8.93 -4.83 -19.97
C ALA A 93 -7.64 -5.21 -19.23
N SER A 94 -6.50 -5.21 -19.94
CA SER A 94 -5.18 -5.48 -19.33
C SER A 94 -4.81 -4.48 -18.25
N VAL A 95 -5.18 -3.21 -18.40
CA VAL A 95 -4.97 -2.18 -17.37
C VAL A 95 -5.98 -2.33 -16.23
N LEU A 96 -7.28 -2.54 -16.56
CA LEU A 96 -8.34 -2.65 -15.56
C LEU A 96 -8.10 -3.81 -14.57
N ARG A 97 -7.44 -4.88 -15.00
CA ARG A 97 -7.03 -6.01 -14.11
C ARG A 97 -6.00 -5.63 -13.04
N HIS A 98 -5.34 -4.48 -13.18
CA HIS A 98 -4.38 -3.94 -12.22
C HIS A 98 -4.94 -2.76 -11.42
N VAL A 99 -6.27 -2.57 -11.45
CA VAL A 99 -6.96 -1.50 -10.75
C VAL A 99 -7.73 -2.04 -9.55
N MET A 100 -7.55 -1.40 -8.39
CA MET A 100 -8.37 -1.60 -7.20
C MET A 100 -9.31 -0.40 -7.03
N VAL A 101 -10.59 -0.67 -6.81
CA VAL A 101 -11.60 0.37 -6.55
C VAL A 101 -11.61 0.66 -5.05
N SER A 102 -11.18 1.86 -4.64
CA SER A 102 -11.17 2.22 -3.22
C SER A 102 -12.51 2.78 -2.76
N THR A 103 -12.88 2.45 -1.53
CA THR A 103 -14.13 2.88 -0.90
C THR A 103 -13.93 3.19 0.59
N GLY A 104 -14.79 4.04 1.15
CA GLY A 104 -14.99 4.17 2.58
C GLY A 104 -16.07 3.20 3.08
N THR A 105 -16.67 3.51 4.24
CA THR A 105 -17.63 2.64 4.93
C THR A 105 -19.03 3.24 5.09
N SER A 106 -19.31 4.36 4.43
CA SER A 106 -20.65 4.95 4.43
C SER A 106 -21.59 4.22 3.45
N GLU A 107 -22.90 4.36 3.64
CA GLU A 107 -23.88 3.81 2.70
C GLU A 107 -23.73 4.42 1.30
N ALA A 108 -23.41 5.69 1.20
CA ALA A 108 -23.13 6.36 -0.07
C ALA A 108 -21.89 5.77 -0.77
N ASP A 109 -20.82 5.48 0.00
CA ASP A 109 -19.63 4.80 -0.51
C ASP A 109 -19.99 3.41 -1.05
N PHE A 110 -20.84 2.66 -0.34
CA PHE A 110 -21.25 1.31 -0.75
C PHE A 110 -22.08 1.32 -2.05
N ILE A 111 -23.02 2.25 -2.18
CA ILE A 111 -23.81 2.42 -3.40
C ILE A 111 -22.90 2.75 -4.57
N LYS A 112 -21.99 3.69 -4.39
CA LYS A 112 -21.01 4.11 -5.39
C LYS A 112 -20.09 2.96 -5.81
N LEU A 113 -19.59 2.18 -4.85
CA LEU A 113 -18.77 1.01 -5.12
C LEU A 113 -19.47 0.03 -6.07
N LYS A 114 -20.74 -0.32 -5.79
CA LYS A 114 -21.51 -1.21 -6.65
C LYS A 114 -21.70 -0.65 -8.06
N GLN A 115 -21.96 0.64 -8.18
CA GLN A 115 -22.10 1.29 -9.50
C GLN A 115 -20.79 1.22 -10.30
N ILE A 116 -19.65 1.46 -9.67
CA ILE A 116 -18.34 1.37 -10.33
C ILE A 116 -18.02 -0.06 -10.76
N LEU A 117 -18.22 -1.03 -9.87
CA LEU A 117 -17.92 -2.45 -10.18
C LEU A 117 -18.80 -3.00 -11.31
N ALA A 118 -20.01 -2.46 -11.49
CA ALA A 118 -20.91 -2.82 -12.59
C ALA A 118 -20.44 -2.31 -13.96
N LEU A 119 -19.48 -1.37 -14.01
CA LEU A 119 -18.98 -0.82 -15.28
C LEU A 119 -18.10 -1.81 -16.05
N SER A 120 -17.40 -2.72 -15.35
CA SER A 120 -16.56 -3.72 -16.00
C SER A 120 -16.36 -4.97 -15.12
N PRO A 121 -16.46 -6.18 -15.70
CA PRO A 121 -16.11 -7.42 -15.01
C PRO A 121 -14.61 -7.53 -14.70
N GLU A 122 -13.75 -6.73 -15.34
CA GLU A 122 -12.30 -6.71 -15.14
C GLU A 122 -11.87 -5.99 -13.85
N LEU A 123 -12.75 -5.19 -13.26
CA LEU A 123 -12.53 -4.58 -11.94
C LEU A 123 -12.71 -5.66 -10.87
N LYS A 124 -11.62 -6.34 -10.53
CA LYS A 124 -11.62 -7.51 -9.62
C LYS A 124 -11.31 -7.14 -8.18
N PHE A 125 -10.66 -6.01 -7.92
CA PHE A 125 -10.14 -5.65 -6.61
C PHE A 125 -10.92 -4.50 -5.97
N ILE A 126 -11.21 -4.64 -4.68
CA ILE A 126 -11.80 -3.62 -3.83
C ILE A 126 -10.79 -3.28 -2.73
N CYS A 127 -10.59 -1.99 -2.43
CA CYS A 127 -9.82 -1.51 -1.30
C CYS A 127 -10.75 -0.79 -0.32
N ILE A 128 -11.07 -1.41 0.82
CA ILE A 128 -11.85 -0.81 1.89
C ILE A 128 -10.86 -0.19 2.89
N ASP A 129 -10.79 1.14 2.91
CA ASP A 129 -9.75 1.87 3.64
C ASP A 129 -10.33 2.78 4.71
N VAL A 130 -9.91 2.53 5.95
CA VAL A 130 -10.18 3.37 7.12
C VAL A 130 -8.91 3.55 7.95
N ALA A 131 -8.80 4.69 8.65
CA ALA A 131 -7.66 4.94 9.53
C ALA A 131 -7.59 3.97 10.73
N ASN A 132 -8.74 3.45 11.16
CA ASN A 132 -8.88 2.54 12.29
C ASN A 132 -9.79 1.35 11.93
N GLY A 133 -9.17 0.22 11.56
CA GLY A 133 -9.85 -1.02 11.21
C GLY A 133 -10.36 -1.85 12.40
N TYR A 134 -10.23 -1.35 13.64
CA TYR A 134 -10.62 -2.05 14.86
C TYR A 134 -12.08 -1.82 15.28
N SER A 135 -12.85 -1.03 14.51
CA SER A 135 -14.22 -0.76 14.86
C SER A 135 -15.18 -1.88 14.41
N GLU A 136 -16.17 -2.21 15.24
CA GLU A 136 -17.23 -3.15 14.90
C GLU A 136 -17.99 -2.75 13.61
N HIS A 137 -18.20 -1.44 13.42
CA HIS A 137 -18.78 -0.90 12.20
C HIS A 137 -17.98 -1.29 10.95
N PHE A 138 -16.66 -1.28 11.03
CA PHE A 138 -15.77 -1.66 9.91
C PHE A 138 -15.92 -3.14 9.56
N VAL A 139 -15.93 -4.02 10.56
CA VAL A 139 -16.12 -5.47 10.38
C VAL A 139 -17.50 -5.76 9.75
N THR A 140 -18.55 -5.14 10.27
CA THR A 140 -19.91 -5.26 9.70
C THR A 140 -19.97 -4.80 8.24
N PHE A 141 -19.32 -3.69 7.93
CA PHE A 141 -19.25 -3.20 6.54
C PHE A 141 -18.50 -4.16 5.63
N LEU A 142 -17.39 -4.74 6.10
CA LEU A 142 -16.62 -5.75 5.35
C LEU A 142 -17.49 -6.97 5.02
N GLN A 143 -18.22 -7.50 6.00
CA GLN A 143 -19.14 -8.63 5.81
C GLN A 143 -20.21 -8.29 4.76
N LYS A 144 -20.83 -7.11 4.86
CA LYS A 144 -21.80 -6.60 3.87
C LYS A 144 -21.19 -6.49 2.47
N ALA A 145 -19.95 -6.02 2.36
CA ALA A 145 -19.24 -5.92 1.08
C ALA A 145 -18.94 -7.29 0.49
N ARG A 146 -18.53 -8.27 1.32
CA ARG A 146 -18.28 -9.66 0.90
C ARG A 146 -19.56 -10.33 0.39
N GLU A 147 -20.67 -10.19 1.10
CA GLU A 147 -21.97 -10.73 0.66
C GLU A 147 -22.41 -10.18 -0.69
N ALA A 148 -22.21 -8.86 -0.90
CA ALA A 148 -22.60 -8.20 -2.13
C ALA A 148 -21.64 -8.44 -3.33
N CYS A 149 -20.39 -8.78 -3.05
CA CYS A 149 -19.32 -8.92 -4.05
C CYS A 149 -18.51 -10.21 -3.81
N PRO A 150 -19.14 -11.39 -3.91
CA PRO A 150 -18.51 -12.67 -3.53
C PRO A 150 -17.33 -13.06 -4.44
N ASP A 151 -17.29 -12.57 -5.68
CA ASP A 151 -16.26 -12.84 -6.69
C ASP A 151 -15.13 -11.79 -6.74
N LYS A 152 -15.18 -10.78 -5.88
CA LYS A 152 -14.16 -9.72 -5.85
C LYS A 152 -13.13 -9.96 -4.75
N VAL A 153 -11.89 -9.62 -5.06
CA VAL A 153 -10.80 -9.64 -4.07
C VAL A 153 -10.93 -8.40 -3.18
N ILE A 154 -11.12 -8.61 -1.89
CA ILE A 154 -11.26 -7.52 -0.92
C ILE A 154 -9.99 -7.34 -0.12
N CYS A 155 -9.37 -6.16 -0.27
CA CYS A 155 -8.30 -5.65 0.58
C CYS A 155 -8.91 -4.71 1.61
N ALA A 156 -8.75 -4.99 2.91
CA ALA A 156 -9.40 -4.24 3.99
C ALA A 156 -8.42 -3.87 5.12
N GLY A 157 -8.53 -2.69 5.69
CA GLY A 157 -7.70 -2.20 6.80
C GLY A 157 -7.91 -0.72 7.08
N ASN A 158 -7.09 -0.14 8.02
CA ASN A 158 -5.79 -0.65 8.47
C ASN A 158 -5.83 -1.21 9.89
N VAL A 159 -5.04 -2.25 10.08
CA VAL A 159 -4.80 -2.88 11.38
C VAL A 159 -3.30 -3.15 11.56
N VAL A 160 -2.86 -3.57 12.77
CA VAL A 160 -1.44 -3.85 13.08
C VAL A 160 -1.24 -5.04 14.02
N THR A 161 -2.29 -5.79 14.34
CA THR A 161 -2.23 -6.95 15.25
C THR A 161 -2.74 -8.22 14.57
N GLY A 162 -2.14 -9.36 14.92
CA GLY A 162 -2.54 -10.67 14.39
C GLY A 162 -4.01 -10.99 14.64
N GLU A 163 -4.52 -10.74 15.85
CA GLU A 163 -5.91 -10.96 16.22
C GLU A 163 -6.89 -10.26 15.27
N MET A 164 -6.60 -8.99 14.92
CA MET A 164 -7.48 -8.24 14.04
C MET A 164 -7.32 -8.65 12.57
N VAL A 165 -6.14 -9.12 12.19
CA VAL A 165 -5.93 -9.74 10.86
C VAL A 165 -6.78 -10.99 10.72
N GLU A 166 -6.78 -11.87 11.72
CA GLU A 166 -7.63 -13.08 11.75
C GLU A 166 -9.11 -12.70 11.65
N GLU A 167 -9.57 -11.74 12.46
CA GLU A 167 -10.95 -11.25 12.44
C GLU A 167 -11.36 -10.76 11.03
N LEU A 168 -10.53 -9.95 10.36
CA LEU A 168 -10.85 -9.43 9.04
C LEU A 168 -10.86 -10.51 7.96
N ILE A 169 -9.94 -11.48 8.02
CA ILE A 169 -9.94 -12.62 7.09
C ILE A 169 -11.19 -13.46 7.28
N LEU A 170 -11.54 -13.82 8.51
CA LEU A 170 -12.74 -14.60 8.81
C LEU A 170 -14.02 -13.85 8.43
N SER A 171 -13.99 -12.51 8.45
CA SER A 171 -15.09 -11.64 8.04
C SER A 171 -15.15 -11.39 6.54
N GLY A 172 -14.24 -11.96 5.73
CA GLY A 172 -14.32 -11.93 4.27
C GLY A 172 -13.25 -11.15 3.54
N ALA A 173 -12.20 -10.65 4.21
CA ALA A 173 -11.05 -10.05 3.53
C ALA A 173 -10.16 -11.15 2.91
N ASP A 174 -9.71 -10.94 1.68
CA ASP A 174 -8.66 -11.75 1.05
C ASP A 174 -7.27 -11.22 1.42
N ILE A 175 -7.14 -9.89 1.48
CA ILE A 175 -5.90 -9.19 1.78
C ILE A 175 -6.17 -8.23 2.95
N VAL A 176 -5.33 -8.26 3.98
CA VAL A 176 -5.44 -7.32 5.10
C VAL A 176 -4.38 -6.22 4.99
N LYS A 177 -4.82 -4.97 5.10
CA LYS A 177 -3.98 -3.77 5.01
C LYS A 177 -3.38 -3.47 6.38
N VAL A 178 -2.03 -3.59 6.47
CA VAL A 178 -1.27 -3.53 7.72
C VAL A 178 -0.45 -2.24 7.79
N GLY A 179 -0.78 -1.39 8.76
CA GLY A 179 -0.02 -0.16 9.03
C GLY A 179 -0.84 0.93 9.71
N ILE A 180 -0.43 1.35 10.91
CA ILE A 180 -0.96 2.52 11.64
C ILE A 180 0.22 3.39 12.05
N GLY A 181 0.31 4.58 11.45
CA GLY A 181 1.31 5.58 11.77
C GLY A 181 2.68 5.46 11.10
N PRO A 182 2.98 4.54 10.14
CA PRO A 182 4.30 4.46 9.53
C PRO A 182 4.47 5.40 8.32
N GLY A 183 3.41 5.93 7.75
CA GLY A 183 3.44 6.75 6.53
C GLY A 183 4.28 8.04 6.70
N SER A 184 4.95 8.47 5.63
CA SER A 184 5.85 9.65 5.62
C SER A 184 5.15 10.98 5.94
N VAL A 185 3.87 11.07 5.63
CA VAL A 185 3.01 12.24 5.91
C VAL A 185 1.96 11.96 7.00
N CYS A 186 2.04 10.80 7.66
CA CYS A 186 1.17 10.44 8.77
C CYS A 186 1.67 11.09 10.07
N THR A 187 0.75 11.63 10.87
CA THR A 187 1.04 12.20 12.20
C THR A 187 0.26 11.52 13.33
N THR A 188 -0.40 10.40 13.06
CA THR A 188 -1.19 9.65 14.04
C THR A 188 -0.41 9.37 15.33
N ARG A 189 0.84 8.88 15.22
CA ARG A 189 1.69 8.60 16.40
C ARG A 189 1.93 9.83 17.26
N VAL A 190 2.11 11.00 16.63
CA VAL A 190 2.34 12.27 17.33
C VAL A 190 1.07 12.82 17.94
N LYS A 191 -0.06 12.68 17.26
CA LYS A 191 -1.34 13.25 17.68
C LYS A 191 -2.08 12.39 18.69
N THR A 192 -1.94 11.09 18.62
CA THR A 192 -2.74 10.13 19.40
C THR A 192 -1.92 9.23 20.34
N GLY A 193 -0.61 9.13 20.12
CA GLY A 193 0.24 8.13 20.77
C GLY A 193 0.02 6.70 20.26
N VAL A 194 -0.86 6.50 19.26
CA VAL A 194 -1.19 5.19 18.69
C VAL A 194 -0.32 4.89 17.48
N GLY A 195 0.12 3.65 17.36
CA GLY A 195 0.89 3.17 16.21
C GLY A 195 1.69 1.92 16.52
N TYR A 196 2.28 1.33 15.49
CA TYR A 196 3.11 0.14 15.61
C TYR A 196 4.32 0.24 14.68
N PRO A 197 5.54 -0.19 15.08
CA PRO A 197 6.70 -0.25 14.19
C PRO A 197 6.47 -1.24 13.04
N GLN A 198 6.63 -0.75 11.80
CA GLN A 198 6.06 -1.42 10.62
C GLN A 198 6.63 -2.81 10.35
N LEU A 199 7.93 -3.05 10.53
CA LEU A 199 8.51 -4.37 10.30
C LEU A 199 7.91 -5.42 11.24
N SER A 200 7.82 -5.11 12.54
CA SER A 200 7.21 -6.03 13.51
C SER A 200 5.74 -6.26 13.23
N ALA A 201 4.98 -5.21 12.87
CA ALA A 201 3.58 -5.36 12.45
C ALA A 201 3.46 -6.32 11.24
N VAL A 202 4.32 -6.15 10.22
CA VAL A 202 4.32 -7.02 9.04
C VAL A 202 4.61 -8.47 9.40
N ILE A 203 5.63 -8.74 10.22
CA ILE A 203 6.00 -10.11 10.61
C ILE A 203 4.85 -10.78 11.37
N GLU A 204 4.30 -10.13 12.38
CA GLU A 204 3.24 -10.66 13.23
C GLU A 204 1.92 -10.87 12.45
N CYS A 205 1.55 -9.88 11.63
CA CYS A 205 0.34 -9.95 10.82
C CYS A 205 0.44 -10.95 9.65
N ALA A 206 1.64 -11.12 9.06
CA ALA A 206 1.86 -12.11 8.02
C ALA A 206 1.70 -13.54 8.55
N ASP A 207 2.20 -13.81 9.75
CA ASP A 207 2.06 -15.12 10.40
C ASP A 207 0.59 -15.47 10.62
N ALA A 208 -0.18 -14.53 11.19
CA ALA A 208 -1.61 -14.69 11.42
C ALA A 208 -2.39 -14.89 10.09
N ALA A 209 -2.13 -14.07 9.08
CA ALA A 209 -2.82 -14.16 7.79
C ALA A 209 -2.54 -15.48 7.07
N HIS A 210 -1.27 -15.87 6.99
CA HIS A 210 -0.86 -17.09 6.31
C HIS A 210 -1.39 -18.35 6.98
N GLY A 211 -1.55 -18.33 8.32
CA GLY A 211 -2.19 -19.42 9.08
C GLY A 211 -3.64 -19.69 8.65
N LEU A 212 -4.34 -18.67 8.16
CA LEU A 212 -5.73 -18.77 7.68
C LEU A 212 -5.83 -18.84 6.13
N GLY A 213 -4.71 -18.78 5.41
CA GLY A 213 -4.69 -18.77 3.94
C GLY A 213 -5.01 -17.41 3.31
N GLY A 214 -5.05 -16.34 4.11
CA GLY A 214 -5.16 -14.96 3.64
C GLY A 214 -3.81 -14.35 3.29
N GLN A 215 -3.83 -13.11 2.80
CA GLN A 215 -2.65 -12.32 2.45
C GLN A 215 -2.63 -10.99 3.23
N ILE A 216 -1.45 -10.37 3.30
CA ILE A 216 -1.31 -9.00 3.82
C ILE A 216 -0.67 -8.06 2.81
N VAL A 217 -1.00 -6.78 2.93
CA VAL A 217 -0.26 -5.70 2.31
C VAL A 217 0.41 -4.83 3.38
N SER A 218 1.73 -4.66 3.29
CA SER A 218 2.46 -3.70 4.11
C SER A 218 2.19 -2.28 3.60
N ASP A 219 1.48 -1.48 4.38
CA ASP A 219 1.09 -0.12 4.02
C ASP A 219 1.83 0.94 4.83
N GLY A 220 2.68 1.70 4.15
CA GLY A 220 3.49 2.76 4.72
C GLY A 220 4.84 2.30 5.29
N GLY A 221 5.68 3.28 5.60
CA GLY A 221 7.01 3.06 6.18
C GLY A 221 8.13 2.83 5.17
N CYS A 222 7.83 2.57 3.90
CA CYS A 222 8.83 2.48 2.84
C CYS A 222 9.17 3.88 2.30
N ALA A 223 10.44 4.24 2.38
CA ALA A 223 11.00 5.49 1.86
C ALA A 223 11.98 5.26 0.71
N MET A 224 12.52 4.07 0.58
CA MET A 224 13.51 3.68 -0.42
C MET A 224 13.31 2.21 -0.86
N PRO A 225 13.86 1.79 -2.02
CA PRO A 225 13.70 0.42 -2.52
C PRO A 225 14.10 -0.68 -1.53
N GLY A 226 15.12 -0.42 -0.70
CA GLY A 226 15.56 -1.35 0.36
C GLY A 226 14.48 -1.62 1.41
N ASP A 227 13.61 -0.65 1.71
CA ASP A 227 12.50 -0.85 2.65
C ASP A 227 11.41 -1.76 2.05
N VAL A 228 11.17 -1.64 0.74
CA VAL A 228 10.27 -2.53 0.00
C VAL A 228 10.77 -3.97 0.08
N ALA A 229 12.08 -4.18 -0.10
CA ALA A 229 12.71 -5.51 0.06
C ALA A 229 12.57 -6.04 1.50
N LYS A 230 12.69 -5.18 2.52
CA LYS A 230 12.50 -5.57 3.93
C LYS A 230 11.04 -5.94 4.23
N ALA A 231 10.07 -5.23 3.64
CA ALA A 231 8.67 -5.57 3.79
C ALA A 231 8.36 -6.98 3.25
N PHE A 232 8.82 -7.31 2.03
CA PHE A 232 8.72 -8.67 1.48
C PHE A 232 9.52 -9.69 2.29
N GLY A 233 10.71 -9.32 2.74
CA GLY A 233 11.54 -10.15 3.63
C GLY A 233 10.86 -10.45 4.97
N GLY A 234 10.06 -9.53 5.48
CA GLY A 234 9.26 -9.67 6.70
C GLY A 234 7.99 -10.50 6.54
N GLY A 235 7.62 -10.86 5.31
CA GLY A 235 6.46 -11.71 5.06
C GLY A 235 5.30 -11.03 4.33
N ALA A 236 5.40 -9.76 3.98
CA ALA A 236 4.36 -9.09 3.21
C ALA A 236 4.12 -9.80 1.88
N ASP A 237 2.86 -10.00 1.51
CA ASP A 237 2.47 -10.51 0.20
C ASP A 237 2.45 -9.40 -0.83
N PHE A 238 1.98 -8.22 -0.43
CA PHE A 238 1.94 -7.00 -1.20
C PHE A 238 2.60 -5.85 -0.42
N VAL A 239 3.06 -4.82 -1.12
CA VAL A 239 3.58 -3.58 -0.51
C VAL A 239 2.88 -2.38 -1.14
N MET A 240 2.26 -1.53 -0.32
CA MET A 240 1.60 -0.31 -0.77
C MET A 240 2.53 0.90 -0.60
N LEU A 241 2.66 1.69 -1.67
CA LEU A 241 3.57 2.82 -1.77
C LEU A 241 2.80 4.12 -2.02
N GLY A 242 2.97 5.11 -1.14
CA GLY A 242 2.46 6.46 -1.31
C GLY A 242 3.59 7.44 -1.65
N GLY A 243 4.38 7.85 -0.65
CA GLY A 243 5.40 8.87 -0.80
C GLY A 243 6.49 8.57 -1.83
N MET A 244 6.83 7.30 -2.07
CA MET A 244 7.79 6.91 -3.09
C MET A 244 7.28 7.18 -4.52
N LEU A 245 5.96 7.14 -4.72
CA LEU A 245 5.31 7.39 -6.01
C LEU A 245 4.73 8.80 -6.11
N ALA A 246 4.87 9.65 -5.10
CA ALA A 246 4.38 11.02 -5.10
C ALA A 246 5.32 11.97 -5.86
N GLY A 247 4.77 13.05 -6.43
CA GLY A 247 5.51 14.10 -7.13
C GLY A 247 5.80 13.80 -8.61
N HIS A 248 5.24 12.73 -9.16
CA HIS A 248 5.37 12.37 -10.58
C HIS A 248 4.26 12.99 -11.44
N ASP A 249 4.46 12.97 -12.75
CA ASP A 249 3.54 13.56 -13.73
C ASP A 249 2.16 12.89 -13.71
N GLU A 250 2.10 11.62 -13.30
CA GLU A 250 0.87 10.84 -13.17
C GLU A 250 0.07 11.16 -11.91
N CYS A 251 0.63 11.98 -11.01
CA CYS A 251 -0.03 12.43 -9.78
C CYS A 251 -0.97 13.61 -10.02
N GLU A 252 -2.04 13.73 -9.21
CA GLU A 252 -3.00 14.84 -9.25
C GLU A 252 -2.82 15.82 -8.08
N GLY A 253 -1.57 16.11 -7.71
CA GLY A 253 -1.26 17.07 -6.66
C GLY A 253 -1.38 18.52 -7.14
N THR A 254 -1.67 19.45 -6.22
CA THR A 254 -1.64 20.89 -6.49
C THR A 254 -0.21 21.34 -6.70
N ILE A 255 0.06 22.00 -7.82
CA ILE A 255 1.37 22.60 -8.11
C ILE A 255 1.43 23.99 -7.47
N VAL A 256 2.50 24.25 -6.73
CA VAL A 256 2.82 25.56 -6.15
C VAL A 256 4.21 25.99 -6.63
N GLU A 257 4.44 27.28 -6.71
CA GLU A 257 5.75 27.85 -7.04
C GLU A 257 6.38 28.44 -5.78
N GLU A 258 7.63 28.08 -5.52
CA GLU A 258 8.40 28.58 -4.38
C GLU A 258 9.84 28.85 -4.84
N ASN A 259 10.32 30.08 -4.64
CA ASN A 259 11.65 30.51 -5.06
C ASN A 259 11.97 30.26 -6.55
N GLY A 260 10.94 30.31 -7.43
CA GLY A 260 11.08 30.03 -8.86
C GLY A 260 11.07 28.55 -9.23
N GLU A 261 10.91 27.65 -8.28
CA GLU A 261 10.79 26.21 -8.50
C GLU A 261 9.34 25.74 -8.34
N LYS A 262 8.92 24.87 -9.25
CA LYS A 262 7.59 24.22 -9.17
C LYS A 262 7.67 23.00 -8.26
N MET A 263 6.79 22.98 -7.27
CA MET A 263 6.67 21.91 -6.28
C MET A 263 5.25 21.34 -6.30
N MET A 264 5.09 20.07 -6.02
CA MET A 264 3.77 19.44 -5.84
C MET A 264 3.44 19.30 -4.35
N LEU A 265 2.24 19.68 -3.96
CA LEU A 265 1.75 19.42 -2.61
C LEU A 265 1.40 17.94 -2.45
N PHE A 266 1.96 17.32 -1.41
CA PHE A 266 1.68 15.95 -1.01
C PHE A 266 1.26 15.92 0.47
N TYR A 267 0.19 15.21 0.78
CA TYR A 267 -0.38 15.22 2.13
C TYR A 267 -1.03 13.87 2.51
N GLY A 268 -1.11 13.62 3.81
CA GLY A 268 -1.84 12.46 4.33
C GLY A 268 -3.35 12.61 4.15
N MET A 269 -4.07 11.52 3.89
CA MET A 269 -5.53 11.54 3.66
C MET A 269 -6.36 11.96 4.88
N SER A 270 -5.75 11.97 6.08
CA SER A 270 -6.34 12.53 7.31
C SER A 270 -5.74 13.89 7.70
N SER A 271 -5.07 14.60 6.78
CA SER A 271 -4.53 15.95 6.99
C SER A 271 -5.63 17.03 6.90
N ALA A 272 -5.33 18.22 7.43
CA ALA A 272 -6.22 19.38 7.26
C ALA A 272 -6.46 19.69 5.79
N SER A 273 -5.43 19.60 4.93
CA SER A 273 -5.55 19.84 3.48
C SER A 273 -6.49 18.84 2.80
N ALA A 274 -6.41 17.55 3.15
CA ALA A 274 -7.34 16.55 2.62
C ALA A 274 -8.78 16.77 3.11
N MET A 275 -8.95 17.10 4.39
CA MET A 275 -10.26 17.38 4.96
C MET A 275 -10.90 18.63 4.36
N GLU A 276 -10.12 19.69 4.14
CA GLU A 276 -10.59 20.91 3.45
C GLU A 276 -11.08 20.57 2.04
N ARG A 277 -10.30 19.79 1.30
CA ARG A 277 -10.62 19.44 -0.10
C ARG A 277 -11.85 18.54 -0.24
N HIS A 278 -12.07 17.61 0.70
CA HIS A 278 -13.05 16.54 0.51
C HIS A 278 -14.27 16.59 1.43
N VAL A 279 -14.17 17.25 2.60
CA VAL A 279 -15.24 17.28 3.60
C VAL A 279 -15.52 18.68 4.18
N GLY A 280 -14.90 19.71 3.62
CA GLY A 280 -15.16 21.10 4.00
C GLY A 280 -14.47 21.56 5.29
N GLY A 281 -13.42 20.84 5.74
CA GLY A 281 -12.58 21.23 6.86
C GLY A 281 -12.48 20.19 7.97
N VAL A 282 -11.71 20.54 9.01
CA VAL A 282 -11.51 19.69 10.20
C VAL A 282 -12.63 19.99 11.20
N ALA A 283 -13.45 18.99 11.54
CA ALA A 283 -14.47 19.13 12.57
C ALA A 283 -13.83 19.39 13.95
N GLU A 284 -14.49 20.17 14.81
CA GLU A 284 -13.96 20.57 16.13
C GLU A 284 -13.56 19.39 17.04
N TYR A 285 -14.28 18.27 16.93
CA TYR A 285 -14.01 17.06 17.72
C TYR A 285 -12.90 16.18 17.14
N ARG A 286 -12.28 16.54 16.00
CA ARG A 286 -11.34 15.69 15.25
C ARG A 286 -9.97 16.34 15.14
N ALA A 287 -8.90 15.55 15.35
CA ALA A 287 -7.54 15.97 15.07
C ALA A 287 -7.17 15.67 13.60
N ALA A 288 -6.39 16.56 13.00
CA ALA A 288 -5.75 16.25 11.72
C ALA A 288 -4.54 15.33 11.97
N GLU A 289 -4.59 14.12 11.43
CA GLU A 289 -3.58 13.08 11.61
C GLU A 289 -2.64 12.93 10.39
N GLY A 290 -2.48 13.99 9.63
CA GLY A 290 -1.56 14.06 8.49
C GLY A 290 -0.96 15.45 8.37
N LYS A 291 0.24 15.50 7.75
CA LYS A 291 0.89 16.76 7.37
C LYS A 291 0.91 16.94 5.86
N THR A 292 1.06 18.19 5.42
CA THR A 292 1.30 18.56 4.03
C THR A 292 2.77 18.89 3.85
N VAL A 293 3.37 18.37 2.78
CA VAL A 293 4.75 18.65 2.38
C VAL A 293 4.78 19.08 0.93
N LYS A 294 5.83 19.79 0.54
CA LYS A 294 6.11 20.16 -0.85
C LYS A 294 7.17 19.20 -1.39
N LEU A 295 6.92 18.62 -2.54
CA LEU A 295 7.84 17.71 -3.21
C LEU A 295 8.29 18.33 -4.53
N PRO A 296 9.58 18.19 -4.92
CA PRO A 296 10.01 18.56 -6.27
C PRO A 296 9.27 17.70 -7.30
N LEU A 297 9.04 18.25 -8.48
CA LEU A 297 8.50 17.48 -9.60
C LEU A 297 9.56 16.48 -10.09
N ARG A 298 9.15 15.23 -10.26
CA ARG A 298 10.06 14.10 -10.57
C ARG A 298 9.97 13.61 -12.01
N GLY A 299 9.09 14.23 -12.83
CA GLY A 299 8.80 13.73 -14.17
C GLY A 299 8.04 12.38 -14.15
N PRO A 300 8.07 11.60 -15.23
CA PRO A 300 7.35 10.33 -15.35
C PRO A 300 7.74 9.32 -14.26
N VAL A 301 6.78 8.52 -13.82
CA VAL A 301 6.97 7.54 -12.73
C VAL A 301 7.82 6.33 -13.11
N ASP A 302 8.02 6.09 -14.41
CA ASP A 302 8.74 4.93 -14.95
C ASP A 302 10.12 4.72 -14.31
N ASN A 303 10.91 5.77 -14.16
CA ASN A 303 12.27 5.68 -13.61
C ASN A 303 12.23 5.25 -12.14
N THR A 304 11.29 5.77 -11.37
CA THR A 304 11.10 5.38 -9.97
C THR A 304 10.64 3.92 -9.85
N VAL A 305 9.73 3.47 -10.70
CA VAL A 305 9.30 2.06 -10.73
C VAL A 305 10.48 1.16 -11.09
N ARG A 306 11.25 1.50 -12.13
CA ARG A 306 12.46 0.72 -12.53
C ARG A 306 13.50 0.66 -11.42
N ASP A 307 13.71 1.74 -10.68
CA ASP A 307 14.62 1.77 -9.53
C ASP A 307 14.14 0.84 -8.40
N ILE A 308 12.86 0.89 -8.05
CA ILE A 308 12.26 -0.01 -7.06
C ILE A 308 12.43 -1.48 -7.48
N LEU A 309 12.06 -1.82 -8.71
CA LEU A 309 12.18 -3.19 -9.24
C LEU A 309 13.64 -3.64 -9.32
N GLY A 310 14.55 -2.74 -9.70
CA GLY A 310 15.99 -2.98 -9.71
C GLY A 310 16.55 -3.25 -8.31
N GLY A 311 16.11 -2.47 -7.33
CA GLY A 311 16.45 -2.66 -5.91
C GLY A 311 15.98 -4.02 -5.37
N LEU A 312 14.75 -4.42 -5.70
CA LEU A 312 14.21 -5.75 -5.33
C LEU A 312 15.01 -6.90 -5.95
N ARG A 313 15.35 -6.81 -7.26
CA ARG A 313 16.21 -7.82 -7.92
C ARG A 313 17.56 -7.91 -7.26
N SER A 314 18.15 -6.75 -6.90
CA SER A 314 19.43 -6.71 -6.18
C SER A 314 19.33 -7.38 -4.81
N ALA A 315 18.31 -7.05 -4.01
CA ALA A 315 18.09 -7.68 -2.70
C ALA A 315 17.95 -9.20 -2.82
N CYS A 316 17.19 -9.69 -3.80
CA CYS A 316 17.01 -11.10 -4.07
C CYS A 316 18.33 -11.77 -4.42
N THR A 317 19.20 -11.17 -5.25
CA THR A 317 20.51 -11.74 -5.58
C THR A 317 21.42 -11.83 -4.38
N TYR A 318 21.40 -10.85 -3.47
CA TYR A 318 22.21 -10.85 -2.24
C TYR A 318 21.84 -11.96 -1.25
N VAL A 319 20.63 -12.51 -1.32
CA VAL A 319 20.22 -13.64 -0.45
C VAL A 319 20.02 -14.94 -1.21
N GLY A 320 20.26 -14.95 -2.52
CA GLY A 320 20.12 -16.11 -3.38
C GLY A 320 18.67 -16.52 -3.67
N ALA A 321 17.73 -15.57 -3.64
CA ALA A 321 16.34 -15.78 -4.05
C ALA A 321 16.18 -15.60 -5.56
N SER A 322 15.83 -16.65 -6.29
CA SER A 322 15.55 -16.55 -7.73
C SER A 322 14.16 -15.98 -8.03
N ARG A 323 13.27 -15.98 -7.05
CA ARG A 323 11.91 -15.44 -7.15
C ARG A 323 11.61 -14.56 -5.93
N LEU A 324 10.86 -13.48 -6.14
CA LEU A 324 10.44 -12.60 -5.04
C LEU A 324 9.75 -13.36 -3.90
N LYS A 325 8.95 -14.38 -4.24
CA LYS A 325 8.28 -15.26 -3.26
C LYS A 325 9.24 -15.94 -2.28
N GLU A 326 10.49 -16.15 -2.68
CA GLU A 326 11.49 -16.81 -1.84
C GLU A 326 12.14 -15.87 -0.83
N LEU A 327 11.98 -14.56 -1.01
CA LEU A 327 12.69 -13.55 -0.21
C LEU A 327 12.41 -13.71 1.28
N THR A 328 11.16 -13.92 1.67
CA THR A 328 10.76 -14.14 3.08
C THR A 328 11.54 -15.31 3.70
N LYS A 329 11.62 -16.45 3.01
CA LYS A 329 12.30 -17.66 3.53
C LYS A 329 13.83 -17.51 3.56
N ARG A 330 14.38 -16.64 2.72
CA ARG A 330 15.84 -16.42 2.60
C ARG A 330 16.32 -15.23 3.42
N THR A 331 15.44 -14.35 3.86
CA THR A 331 15.81 -13.19 4.66
C THR A 331 16.25 -13.58 6.07
N THR A 332 17.30 -12.93 6.53
CA THR A 332 17.68 -12.85 7.95
C THR A 332 17.94 -11.38 8.21
N PHE A 333 17.21 -10.81 9.14
CA PHE A 333 17.45 -9.44 9.55
C PHE A 333 18.56 -9.37 10.60
N ILE A 334 19.38 -8.33 10.49
CA ILE A 334 20.29 -7.89 11.53
C ILE A 334 19.84 -6.53 12.02
N ARG A 335 19.81 -6.34 13.33
CA ARG A 335 19.51 -5.07 13.96
C ARG A 335 20.73 -4.15 13.85
N VAL A 336 20.49 -2.88 13.49
CA VAL A 336 21.54 -1.89 13.26
C VAL A 336 21.20 -0.56 13.93
N ALA A 337 22.23 0.20 14.29
CA ALA A 337 22.08 1.57 14.78
C ALA A 337 21.97 2.57 13.63
N GLU A 338 22.67 2.30 12.52
CA GLU A 338 22.70 3.15 11.32
C GLU A 338 22.56 2.29 10.06
N GLN A 339 21.90 2.82 9.03
CA GLN A 339 21.70 2.14 7.75
C GLN A 339 22.51 2.75 6.61
N GLU A 340 22.68 4.07 6.63
CA GLU A 340 23.21 4.83 5.53
C GLU A 340 24.59 5.42 5.86
N ASN A 341 25.47 5.38 4.87
CA ASN A 341 26.68 6.17 4.92
C ASN A 341 26.36 7.61 4.49
N ARG A 342 26.41 8.54 5.42
CA ARG A 342 26.04 9.94 5.23
C ARG A 342 27.20 10.86 4.85
N ILE A 343 28.36 10.34 4.50
CA ILE A 343 29.58 11.15 4.23
C ILE A 343 29.35 12.17 3.09
N PHE A 344 28.50 11.85 2.11
CA PHE A 344 28.20 12.71 0.97
C PHE A 344 26.73 13.19 0.93
N ASN A 345 25.96 12.90 1.96
CA ASN A 345 24.61 13.43 2.10
C ASN A 345 24.70 14.76 2.85
N GLY A 346 24.87 15.84 2.11
CA GLY A 346 24.81 17.21 2.61
C GLY A 346 23.38 17.74 2.70
#